data_40dfd434da2922a6585c492fc42e6b6d
#
_entry.id   40dfd434da2922a6585c492fc42e6b6d
#
_cell.length_a   1.000
_cell.length_b   1.000
_cell.length_c   1.000
_cell.angle_alpha   90.00
_cell.angle_beta   90.00
_cell.angle_gamma   90.00
#
_symmetry.space_group_name_H-M   'P 1'
#
loop_
_entity.id
_entity.type
_entity.pdbx_description
1 polymer ?
#
loop_
_entity_poly.entity_id
_entity_poly.type
_entity_poly.pdbx_seq_one_letter_code
_entity_poly.pdbx_strand_id
1 'polypeptide(L)'
;MKKLGVVLAAGVLAASLALFGCSSNSTAGNDTKKDDSAKADTSYTLVKDGTLTMGTSADYPPFENLENGEAVGFDVDLCKAVADELGLKFEVVNNQFDTLLTGLAAGGKFDVVLAGMTVEPERAELADFTDTYYVDDQAVAVMKDGAITKDNAKEELNKAGVIIAVQSGTTGETYCRENFPNATIQPYGNSTDSFAAMQAGQATAV
;
A
#
# COMPACT_ATOMS: atom_id res chain seq x y z
N MET A 1 -24.27 -41.64 -9.39
CA MET A 1 -25.23 -42.55 -8.70
C MET A 1 -24.74 -42.77 -7.28
N LYS A 2 -25.68 -42.71 -6.30
CA LYS A 2 -25.61 -42.87 -4.82
C LYS A 2 -25.15 -41.61 -4.10
N LYS A 3 -26.00 -40.73 -3.57
CA LYS A 3 -27.12 -40.68 -2.60
C LYS A 3 -26.69 -41.06 -1.17
N LEU A 4 -26.76 -40.05 -0.35
CA LEU A 4 -27.60 -39.84 0.84
C LEU A 4 -26.96 -40.18 2.19
N GLY A 5 -27.14 -39.22 3.13
CA GLY A 5 -27.01 -39.43 4.55
C GLY A 5 -27.14 -38.13 5.36
N VAL A 6 -28.39 -37.64 5.48
CA VAL A 6 -28.77 -36.61 6.45
C VAL A 6 -29.01 -37.32 7.79
N VAL A 7 -28.44 -36.79 8.88
CA VAL A 7 -28.92 -37.09 10.25
C VAL A 7 -29.16 -35.76 10.99
N LEU A 8 -30.45 -35.45 11.21
CA LEU A 8 -30.94 -34.51 12.19
C LEU A 8 -30.94 -35.19 13.56
N ALA A 9 -30.51 -34.47 14.59
CA ALA A 9 -30.90 -34.77 15.97
C ALA A 9 -31.24 -33.45 16.69
N ALA A 10 -32.51 -33.33 17.03
CA ALA A 10 -33.09 -32.28 17.85
C ALA A 10 -33.18 -32.75 19.31
N GLY A 11 -33.22 -31.82 20.22
CA GLY A 11 -33.60 -32.02 21.61
C GLY A 11 -32.74 -31.16 22.58
N VAL A 12 -33.20 -30.44 23.51
CA VAL A 12 -34.43 -30.12 24.21
C VAL A 12 -34.07 -28.97 25.19
N LEU A 13 -35.01 -28.06 25.38
CA LEU A 13 -35.05 -26.97 26.36
C LEU A 13 -34.78 -27.42 27.79
N ALA A 14 -34.15 -26.51 28.57
CA ALA A 14 -34.51 -26.34 29.99
C ALA A 14 -34.29 -24.88 30.41
N ALA A 15 -35.40 -24.20 30.69
CA ALA A 15 -35.47 -22.91 31.33
C ALA A 15 -35.39 -23.05 32.85
N SER A 16 -34.69 -22.15 33.53
CA SER A 16 -34.87 -21.90 34.96
C SER A 16 -34.70 -20.42 35.26
N LEU A 17 -35.83 -19.78 35.53
CA LEU A 17 -35.93 -18.47 36.20
C LEU A 17 -35.58 -18.63 37.68
N ALA A 18 -34.81 -17.70 38.20
CA ALA A 18 -34.81 -17.36 39.62
C ALA A 18 -34.69 -15.84 39.77
N LEU A 19 -35.77 -15.25 40.28
CA LEU A 19 -35.93 -13.87 40.77
C LEU A 19 -35.46 -13.75 42.22
N PHE A 20 -35.23 -12.53 42.64
CA PHE A 20 -34.98 -11.92 43.97
C PHE A 20 -33.51 -11.56 44.22
N GLY A 21 -33.18 -10.35 44.68
CA GLY A 21 -33.92 -9.29 45.33
C GLY A 21 -33.08 -8.03 45.45
N CYS A 22 -33.75 -6.89 45.51
CA CYS A 22 -33.20 -5.58 45.81
C CYS A 22 -32.64 -5.49 47.24
N SER A 23 -31.49 -4.85 47.41
CA SER A 23 -31.18 -4.09 48.61
C SER A 23 -30.28 -2.91 48.26
N SER A 24 -30.81 -1.72 48.53
CA SER A 24 -30.17 -0.43 48.45
C SER A 24 -29.14 -0.26 49.58
N ASN A 25 -27.92 0.15 49.25
CA ASN A 25 -27.16 0.98 50.17
C ASN A 25 -26.23 1.93 49.39
N SER A 26 -26.45 3.21 49.63
CA SER A 26 -25.69 4.32 49.08
C SER A 26 -24.37 4.44 49.82
N THR A 27 -23.24 4.51 49.10
CA THR A 27 -22.08 5.26 49.58
C THR A 27 -21.27 5.72 48.37
N ALA A 28 -20.94 7.01 48.38
CA ALA A 28 -20.29 7.78 47.36
C ALA A 28 -18.82 7.34 47.10
N GLY A 29 -18.39 7.55 45.85
CA GLY A 29 -17.01 7.92 45.55
C GLY A 29 -16.26 6.95 44.69
N ASN A 30 -16.16 7.24 43.50
CA ASN A 30 -14.99 7.40 42.65
C ASN A 30 -15.30 7.09 41.18
N ASP A 31 -15.53 8.15 40.41
CA ASP A 31 -15.62 8.07 38.95
C ASP A 31 -14.25 7.66 38.38
N THR A 32 -14.01 6.39 38.24
CA THR A 32 -13.05 5.87 37.30
C THR A 32 -13.80 5.66 35.99
N LYS A 33 -13.70 6.61 35.07
CA LYS A 33 -14.03 6.39 33.65
C LYS A 33 -13.29 5.13 33.20
N LYS A 34 -14.01 4.03 33.09
CA LYS A 34 -13.60 2.90 32.27
C LYS A 34 -13.64 3.38 30.83
N ASP A 35 -12.48 3.55 30.26
CA ASP A 35 -12.30 3.70 28.83
C ASP A 35 -12.73 2.36 28.20
N ASP A 36 -14.00 2.29 27.77
CA ASP A 36 -14.51 1.23 26.90
C ASP A 36 -14.02 1.54 25.48
N SER A 37 -12.71 1.42 25.26
CA SER A 37 -12.19 1.20 23.91
C SER A 37 -12.78 -0.14 23.47
N ALA A 38 -13.81 -0.07 22.64
CA ALA A 38 -14.35 -1.21 21.92
C ALA A 38 -13.15 -1.86 21.20
N LYS A 39 -12.67 -2.98 21.73
CA LYS A 39 -11.70 -3.82 21.05
C LYS A 39 -12.41 -4.27 19.78
N ALA A 40 -12.07 -3.65 18.64
CA ALA A 40 -12.51 -4.14 17.35
C ALA A 40 -12.15 -5.63 17.29
N ASP A 41 -13.10 -6.47 16.91
CA ASP A 41 -12.89 -7.89 16.69
C ASP A 41 -12.01 -8.03 15.45
N THR A 42 -10.69 -7.94 15.64
CA THR A 42 -9.68 -7.95 14.58
C THR A 42 -9.19 -9.38 14.37
N SER A 43 -10.00 -10.19 13.70
CA SER A 43 -9.55 -11.49 13.20
C SER A 43 -8.79 -11.33 11.88
N TYR A 44 -7.59 -10.81 11.92
CA TYR A 44 -6.66 -10.81 10.78
C TYR A 44 -5.49 -11.77 11.06
N THR A 45 -4.97 -12.36 9.99
CA THR A 45 -3.77 -13.20 10.05
C THR A 45 -2.58 -12.39 9.52
N LEU A 46 -1.53 -12.29 10.31
CA LEU A 46 -0.30 -11.61 9.93
C LEU A 46 0.74 -12.62 9.42
N VAL A 47 1.61 -12.19 8.53
CA VAL A 47 2.77 -12.97 8.05
C VAL A 47 3.67 -13.36 9.21
N LYS A 48 3.80 -12.47 10.20
CA LYS A 48 4.55 -12.68 11.42
C LYS A 48 3.73 -12.26 12.64
N ASP A 49 3.46 -13.18 13.52
CA ASP A 49 2.65 -12.94 14.71
C ASP A 49 3.08 -11.67 15.46
N GLY A 50 2.11 -10.78 15.71
CA GLY A 50 2.32 -9.54 16.47
C GLY A 50 3.15 -8.48 15.74
N THR A 51 3.38 -8.61 14.42
CA THR A 51 4.18 -7.69 13.62
C THR A 51 3.42 -7.32 12.33
N LEU A 52 3.20 -6.04 12.09
CA LEU A 52 2.76 -5.54 10.79
C LEU A 52 3.97 -5.41 9.87
N THR A 53 4.00 -6.19 8.79
CA THR A 53 5.08 -6.18 7.81
C THR A 53 4.65 -5.40 6.58
N MET A 54 5.33 -4.28 6.30
CA MET A 54 5.10 -3.40 5.16
C MET A 54 5.98 -3.78 3.99
N GLY A 55 5.41 -3.99 2.81
CA GLY A 55 6.13 -4.03 1.53
C GLY A 55 6.22 -2.63 0.94
N THR A 56 7.39 -2.22 0.48
CA THR A 56 7.62 -0.92 -0.16
C THR A 56 8.71 -0.98 -1.22
N SER A 57 8.83 0.05 -2.06
CA SER A 57 9.94 0.26 -3.00
C SER A 57 10.68 1.53 -2.58
N ALA A 58 11.67 1.38 -1.68
CA ALA A 58 12.30 2.49 -0.98
C ALA A 58 13.30 3.28 -1.86
N ASP A 59 12.78 3.90 -2.92
CA ASP A 59 13.52 4.65 -3.94
C ASP A 59 12.73 5.86 -4.47
N TYR A 60 11.64 6.26 -3.77
CA TYR A 60 10.73 7.33 -4.19
C TYR A 60 10.52 8.40 -3.10
N PRO A 61 11.55 9.22 -2.79
CA PRO A 61 11.41 10.28 -1.79
C PRO A 61 10.42 11.37 -2.26
N PRO A 62 9.62 11.96 -1.35
CA PRO A 62 9.69 11.85 0.12
C PRO A 62 8.82 10.73 0.71
N PHE A 63 8.20 9.88 -0.10
CA PHE A 63 7.29 8.84 0.36
C PHE A 63 8.05 7.68 1.00
N GLU A 64 9.04 7.13 0.30
CA GLU A 64 9.94 6.09 0.79
C GLU A 64 11.32 6.17 0.13
N ASN A 65 12.35 6.06 0.93
CA ASN A 65 13.73 5.95 0.45
C ASN A 65 14.61 5.25 1.49
N LEU A 66 15.80 4.81 1.05
CA LEU A 66 16.79 4.24 1.96
C LEU A 66 17.73 5.32 2.49
N GLU A 67 17.81 5.46 3.82
CA GLU A 67 18.83 6.24 4.52
C GLU A 67 19.65 5.32 5.41
N ASN A 68 20.95 5.24 5.16
CA ASN A 68 21.86 4.35 5.90
C ASN A 68 21.41 2.87 5.93
N GLY A 69 20.66 2.43 4.91
CA GLY A 69 20.14 1.07 4.80
C GLY A 69 18.78 0.83 5.48
N GLU A 70 18.21 1.86 6.10
CA GLU A 70 16.87 1.82 6.68
C GLU A 70 15.88 2.54 5.77
N ALA A 71 14.67 2.00 5.64
CA ALA A 71 13.59 2.65 4.91
C ALA A 71 13.00 3.78 5.77
N VAL A 72 12.89 4.97 5.17
CA VAL A 72 12.33 6.17 5.79
C VAL A 72 11.41 6.88 4.81
N GLY A 73 10.54 7.77 5.31
CA GLY A 73 9.67 8.59 4.50
C GLY A 73 8.22 8.55 4.96
N PHE A 74 7.36 9.30 4.24
CA PHE A 74 5.97 9.49 4.62
C PHE A 74 5.18 8.18 4.73
N ASP A 75 5.32 7.28 3.75
CA ASP A 75 4.61 5.99 3.74
C ASP A 75 5.09 5.07 4.86
N VAL A 76 6.39 5.11 5.17
CA VAL A 76 6.98 4.34 6.28
C VAL A 76 6.45 4.85 7.62
N ASP A 77 6.43 6.18 7.82
CA ASP A 77 5.92 6.79 9.05
C ASP A 77 4.41 6.55 9.23
N LEU A 78 3.64 6.63 8.14
CA LEU A 78 2.21 6.35 8.13
C LEU A 78 1.94 4.89 8.53
N CYS A 79 2.60 3.93 7.89
CA CYS A 79 2.40 2.52 8.19
C CYS A 79 2.86 2.17 9.61
N LYS A 80 3.95 2.80 10.08
CA LYS A 80 4.39 2.66 11.47
C LYS A 80 3.33 3.18 12.45
N ALA A 81 2.71 4.32 12.19
CA ALA A 81 1.63 4.85 13.03
C ALA A 81 0.42 3.90 13.06
N VAL A 82 0.06 3.28 11.94
CA VAL A 82 -0.97 2.24 11.88
C VAL A 82 -0.60 1.03 12.75
N ALA A 83 0.64 0.56 12.67
CA ALA A 83 1.10 -0.54 13.52
C ALA A 83 1.02 -0.20 15.01
N ASP A 84 1.44 1.02 15.39
CA ASP A 84 1.37 1.50 16.78
C ASP A 84 -0.08 1.55 17.29
N GLU A 85 -1.05 2.03 16.50
CA GLU A 85 -2.49 2.04 16.84
C GLU A 85 -3.08 0.63 16.99
N LEU A 86 -2.58 -0.31 16.19
CA LEU A 86 -3.00 -1.72 16.27
C LEU A 86 -2.29 -2.48 17.42
N GLY A 87 -1.31 -1.87 18.09
CA GLY A 87 -0.51 -2.50 19.14
C GLY A 87 0.46 -3.56 18.59
N LEU A 88 0.88 -3.42 17.32
CA LEU A 88 1.78 -4.33 16.62
C LEU A 88 3.20 -3.77 16.58
N LYS A 89 4.18 -4.67 16.45
CA LYS A 89 5.51 -4.29 15.99
C LYS A 89 5.46 -3.91 14.52
N PHE A 90 6.45 -3.17 14.04
CA PHE A 90 6.55 -2.73 12.65
C PHE A 90 7.84 -3.25 12.01
N GLU A 91 7.74 -3.81 10.80
CA GLU A 91 8.87 -4.23 9.97
C GLU A 91 8.65 -3.78 8.52
N VAL A 92 9.73 -3.44 7.82
CA VAL A 92 9.70 -3.05 6.41
C VAL A 92 10.45 -4.08 5.55
N VAL A 93 9.83 -4.46 4.43
CA VAL A 93 10.45 -5.29 3.39
C VAL A 93 10.58 -4.43 2.13
N ASN A 94 11.82 -4.05 1.79
CA ASN A 94 12.09 -3.33 0.55
C ASN A 94 12.13 -4.30 -0.63
N ASN A 95 11.38 -3.97 -1.69
CA ASN A 95 11.27 -4.79 -2.89
C ASN A 95 11.11 -3.89 -4.13
N GLN A 96 11.21 -4.41 -5.35
CA GLN A 96 10.90 -3.64 -6.55
C GLN A 96 9.40 -3.38 -6.65
N PHE A 97 9.02 -2.19 -7.13
CA PHE A 97 7.64 -1.71 -7.19
C PHE A 97 6.71 -2.68 -7.94
N ASP A 98 7.12 -3.14 -9.12
CA ASP A 98 6.35 -4.05 -9.98
C ASP A 98 6.08 -5.42 -9.36
N THR A 99 6.82 -5.79 -8.32
CA THR A 99 6.65 -7.08 -7.61
C THR A 99 5.82 -6.97 -6.34
N LEU A 100 5.51 -5.75 -5.87
CA LEU A 100 4.86 -5.53 -4.58
C LEU A 100 3.46 -6.15 -4.53
N LEU A 101 2.60 -5.80 -5.49
CA LEU A 101 1.21 -6.23 -5.48
C LEU A 101 1.07 -7.75 -5.68
N THR A 102 1.85 -8.31 -6.59
CA THR A 102 1.87 -9.77 -6.79
C THR A 102 2.45 -10.50 -5.57
N GLY A 103 3.44 -9.91 -4.90
CA GLY A 103 3.98 -10.42 -3.65
C GLY A 103 2.98 -10.40 -2.50
N LEU A 104 2.16 -9.34 -2.39
CA LEU A 104 1.06 -9.23 -1.44
C LEU A 104 -0.01 -10.30 -1.72
N ALA A 105 -0.48 -10.40 -2.96
CA ALA A 105 -1.50 -11.35 -3.38
C ALA A 105 -1.07 -12.83 -3.18
N ALA A 106 0.21 -13.12 -3.36
CA ALA A 106 0.76 -14.45 -3.10
C ALA A 106 0.83 -14.81 -1.61
N GLY A 107 0.78 -13.81 -0.74
CA GLY A 107 0.93 -13.96 0.71
C GLY A 107 2.35 -14.32 1.18
N GLY A 108 2.59 -14.23 2.47
CA GLY A 108 3.80 -14.74 3.13
C GLY A 108 5.04 -13.85 3.09
N LYS A 109 4.98 -12.66 2.45
CA LYS A 109 6.10 -11.72 2.46
C LYS A 109 5.84 -10.48 3.31
N PHE A 110 4.67 -9.88 3.14
CA PHE A 110 4.23 -8.68 3.85
C PHE A 110 2.70 -8.66 3.96
N ASP A 111 2.19 -7.94 4.93
CA ASP A 111 0.77 -7.84 5.25
C ASP A 111 0.09 -6.71 4.49
N VAL A 112 0.83 -5.64 4.23
CA VAL A 112 0.37 -4.41 3.56
C VAL A 112 1.45 -3.90 2.60
N VAL A 113 1.03 -3.11 1.61
CA VAL A 113 1.91 -2.38 0.71
C VAL A 113 1.61 -0.89 0.81
N LEU A 114 2.64 -0.08 1.11
CA LEU A 114 2.62 1.36 0.96
C LEU A 114 3.85 1.73 0.10
N ALA A 115 3.62 2.35 -1.04
CA ALA A 115 4.65 2.72 -2.01
C ALA A 115 4.11 3.76 -3.00
N GLY A 116 3.35 4.76 -2.52
CA GLY A 116 2.69 5.72 -3.39
C GLY A 116 1.79 5.06 -4.45
N MET A 117 1.24 3.89 -4.17
CA MET A 117 0.57 3.06 -5.17
C MET A 117 -0.82 3.61 -5.51
N THR A 118 -1.02 3.98 -6.77
CA THR A 118 -2.30 4.45 -7.29
C THR A 118 -3.34 3.33 -7.29
N VAL A 119 -4.57 3.64 -6.87
CA VAL A 119 -5.71 2.74 -6.99
C VAL A 119 -6.13 2.67 -8.45
N GLU A 120 -6.06 1.47 -9.04
CA GLU A 120 -6.49 1.18 -10.41
C GLU A 120 -7.38 -0.07 -10.42
N PRO A 121 -8.35 -0.19 -11.35
CA PRO A 121 -9.24 -1.36 -11.42
C PRO A 121 -8.50 -2.69 -11.47
N GLU A 122 -7.45 -2.78 -12.29
CA GLU A 122 -6.64 -3.98 -12.45
C GLU A 122 -5.89 -4.36 -11.17
N ARG A 123 -5.44 -3.36 -10.41
CA ARG A 123 -4.78 -3.56 -9.11
C ARG A 123 -5.77 -4.00 -8.04
N ALA A 124 -7.00 -3.45 -8.08
CA ALA A 124 -8.08 -3.82 -7.16
C ALA A 124 -8.59 -5.26 -7.36
N GLU A 125 -8.27 -5.91 -8.48
CA GLU A 125 -8.53 -7.33 -8.67
C GLU A 125 -7.56 -8.24 -7.87
N LEU A 126 -6.41 -7.70 -7.46
CA LEU A 126 -5.35 -8.45 -6.78
C LEU A 126 -5.30 -8.19 -5.28
N ALA A 127 -5.73 -7.02 -4.80
CA ALA A 127 -5.72 -6.64 -3.40
C ALA A 127 -6.78 -5.58 -3.10
N ASP A 128 -7.25 -5.55 -1.85
CA ASP A 128 -8.08 -4.47 -1.34
C ASP A 128 -7.23 -3.22 -1.08
N PHE A 129 -7.83 -2.05 -1.34
CA PHE A 129 -7.22 -0.76 -1.07
C PHE A 129 -7.93 -0.06 0.09
N THR A 130 -7.19 0.72 0.86
CA THR A 130 -7.73 1.63 1.87
C THR A 130 -8.38 2.85 1.22
N ASP A 131 -8.96 3.73 2.03
CA ASP A 131 -9.25 5.09 1.58
C ASP A 131 -7.96 5.78 1.11
N THR A 132 -8.11 6.67 0.11
CA THR A 132 -6.98 7.42 -0.44
C THR A 132 -6.37 8.32 0.63
N TYR A 133 -5.09 8.15 0.91
CA TYR A 133 -4.36 8.95 1.90
C TYR A 133 -3.56 10.10 1.27
N TYR A 134 -3.31 10.07 -0.04
CA TYR A 134 -2.62 11.12 -0.78
C TYR A 134 -3.17 11.23 -2.20
N VAL A 135 -3.22 12.44 -2.75
CA VAL A 135 -3.62 12.69 -4.15
C VAL A 135 -2.47 13.38 -4.86
N ASP A 136 -2.04 12.80 -5.96
CA ASP A 136 -0.92 13.29 -6.76
C ASP A 136 -1.25 13.25 -8.26
N ASP A 137 -0.49 14.00 -9.06
CA ASP A 137 -0.58 14.04 -10.50
C ASP A 137 0.68 13.43 -11.14
N GLN A 138 0.51 12.83 -12.32
CA GLN A 138 1.66 12.40 -13.13
C GLN A 138 2.40 13.61 -13.69
N ALA A 139 3.72 13.56 -13.65
CA ALA A 139 4.59 14.58 -14.18
C ALA A 139 5.70 13.97 -15.03
N VAL A 140 6.19 14.73 -15.98
CA VAL A 140 7.39 14.37 -16.75
C VAL A 140 8.54 15.28 -16.31
N ALA A 141 9.63 14.68 -15.87
CA ALA A 141 10.86 15.38 -15.56
C ALA A 141 11.78 15.42 -16.79
N VAL A 142 12.36 16.59 -17.04
CA VAL A 142 13.35 16.84 -18.09
C VAL A 142 14.53 17.62 -17.52
N MET A 143 15.64 17.65 -18.24
CA MET A 143 16.79 18.45 -17.83
C MET A 143 16.43 19.94 -17.82
N LYS A 144 16.73 20.62 -16.71
CA LYS A 144 16.35 22.02 -16.46
C LYS A 144 16.76 23.00 -17.57
N ASP A 145 17.94 22.81 -18.14
CA ASP A 145 18.50 23.67 -19.18
C ASP A 145 18.34 23.09 -20.58
N GLY A 146 17.43 22.10 -20.73
CA GLY A 146 17.13 21.43 -22.00
C GLY A 146 16.18 22.24 -22.88
N ALA A 147 16.04 21.79 -24.15
CA ALA A 147 15.12 22.40 -25.11
C ALA A 147 13.65 22.07 -24.86
N ILE A 148 13.36 21.05 -24.04
CA ILE A 148 12.00 20.60 -23.73
C ILE A 148 11.45 21.44 -22.58
N THR A 149 10.29 22.04 -22.84
CA THR A 149 9.58 22.92 -21.92
C THR A 149 8.15 22.45 -21.75
N LYS A 150 7.42 22.99 -20.78
CA LYS A 150 6.01 22.68 -20.58
C LYS A 150 5.16 22.83 -21.86
N ASP A 151 5.49 23.81 -22.71
CA ASP A 151 4.67 24.14 -23.89
C ASP A 151 4.92 23.21 -25.07
N ASN A 152 6.10 22.61 -25.17
CA ASN A 152 6.47 21.72 -26.28
C ASN A 152 6.67 20.24 -25.87
N ALA A 153 6.60 19.91 -24.60
CA ALA A 153 6.92 18.58 -24.09
C ALA A 153 6.13 17.46 -24.78
N LYS A 154 4.84 17.64 -25.01
CA LYS A 154 4.00 16.62 -25.63
C LYS A 154 4.44 16.27 -27.06
N GLU A 155 4.89 17.28 -27.82
CA GLU A 155 5.38 17.08 -29.18
C GLU A 155 6.82 16.55 -29.18
N GLU A 156 7.70 17.17 -28.38
CA GLU A 156 9.11 16.83 -28.36
C GLU A 156 9.38 15.44 -27.79
N LEU A 157 8.58 15.01 -26.81
CA LEU A 157 8.74 13.67 -26.22
C LEU A 157 8.15 12.56 -27.09
N ASN A 158 7.23 12.87 -28.00
CA ASN A 158 6.62 11.87 -28.88
C ASN A 158 7.31 11.77 -30.25
N LYS A 159 8.63 11.68 -30.24
CA LYS A 159 9.47 11.61 -31.48
C LYS A 159 10.31 10.35 -31.51
N ALA A 160 10.57 9.84 -32.70
CA ALA A 160 11.53 8.76 -32.88
C ALA A 160 12.93 9.18 -32.41
N GLY A 161 13.60 8.30 -31.67
CA GLY A 161 14.90 8.54 -31.07
C GLY A 161 14.85 9.19 -29.67
N VAL A 162 13.67 9.61 -29.19
CA VAL A 162 13.45 10.00 -27.80
C VAL A 162 13.38 8.74 -26.94
N ILE A 163 14.06 8.75 -25.81
CA ILE A 163 14.01 7.70 -24.79
C ILE A 163 13.42 8.31 -23.52
N ILE A 164 12.33 7.73 -23.01
CA ILE A 164 11.72 8.12 -21.75
C ILE A 164 11.98 6.97 -20.77
N ALA A 165 12.72 7.26 -19.71
CA ALA A 165 12.98 6.31 -18.63
C ALA A 165 11.81 6.30 -17.66
N VAL A 166 11.39 5.14 -17.20
CA VAL A 166 10.25 5.00 -16.29
C VAL A 166 10.52 3.92 -15.24
N GLN A 167 9.91 3.99 -14.09
CA GLN A 167 9.91 2.84 -13.18
C GLN A 167 8.91 1.79 -13.67
N SER A 168 9.35 0.52 -13.69
CA SER A 168 8.54 -0.62 -14.13
C SER A 168 7.27 -0.81 -13.30
N GLY A 169 6.14 -1.09 -13.97
CA GLY A 169 4.86 -1.39 -13.35
C GLY A 169 4.10 -0.19 -12.77
N THR A 170 4.56 1.04 -13.05
CA THR A 170 3.91 2.27 -12.57
C THR A 170 2.84 2.78 -13.54
N THR A 171 1.92 3.61 -13.02
CA THR A 171 0.99 4.39 -13.85
C THR A 171 1.72 5.35 -14.78
N GLY A 172 2.92 5.83 -14.37
CA GLY A 172 3.81 6.63 -15.22
C GLY A 172 4.28 5.87 -16.46
N GLU A 173 4.65 4.59 -16.32
CA GLU A 173 4.99 3.74 -17.46
C GLU A 173 3.81 3.59 -18.43
N THR A 174 2.64 3.26 -17.89
CA THR A 174 1.41 3.11 -18.69
C THR A 174 1.10 4.40 -19.44
N TYR A 175 1.11 5.54 -18.73
CA TYR A 175 0.88 6.86 -19.32
C TYR A 175 1.86 7.15 -20.47
N CYS A 176 3.15 6.88 -20.27
CA CYS A 176 4.16 7.14 -21.31
C CYS A 176 3.96 6.26 -22.54
N ARG A 177 3.61 4.99 -22.39
CA ARG A 177 3.33 4.08 -23.51
C ARG A 177 2.13 4.52 -24.34
N GLU A 178 1.09 5.03 -23.69
CA GLU A 178 -0.14 5.49 -24.33
C GLU A 178 0.01 6.85 -25.00
N ASN A 179 0.75 7.78 -24.40
CA ASN A 179 0.79 9.17 -24.82
C ASN A 179 2.01 9.49 -25.69
N PHE A 180 3.08 8.67 -25.66
CA PHE A 180 4.30 8.87 -26.43
C PHE A 180 4.64 7.64 -27.29
N PRO A 181 3.71 7.18 -28.18
CA PRO A 181 3.88 5.92 -28.94
C PRO A 181 5.07 5.94 -29.92
N ASN A 182 5.62 7.11 -30.28
CA ASN A 182 6.79 7.23 -31.16
C ASN A 182 8.12 7.23 -30.39
N ALA A 183 8.10 7.39 -29.07
CA ALA A 183 9.28 7.33 -28.22
C ALA A 183 9.60 5.88 -27.83
N THR A 184 10.82 5.67 -27.39
CA THR A 184 11.21 4.42 -26.71
C THR A 184 10.97 4.57 -25.23
N ILE A 185 10.08 3.76 -24.65
CA ILE A 185 9.85 3.72 -23.21
C ILE A 185 10.78 2.66 -22.62
N GLN A 186 11.71 3.12 -21.78
CA GLN A 186 12.74 2.30 -21.15
C GLN A 186 12.42 2.09 -19.67
N PRO A 187 11.90 0.90 -19.25
CA PRO A 187 11.62 0.63 -17.87
C PRO A 187 12.89 0.29 -17.06
N TYR A 188 12.90 0.72 -15.80
CA TYR A 188 13.90 0.42 -14.79
C TYR A 188 13.22 -0.18 -13.54
N GLY A 189 13.93 -1.00 -12.80
CA GLY A 189 13.38 -1.58 -11.56
C GLY A 189 13.19 -0.56 -10.44
N ASN A 190 14.04 0.49 -10.42
CA ASN A 190 13.99 1.57 -9.43
C ASN A 190 13.76 2.93 -10.09
N SER A 191 13.02 3.81 -9.42
CA SER A 191 12.80 5.17 -9.92
C SER A 191 14.11 5.98 -9.98
N THR A 192 14.99 5.81 -9.00
CA THR A 192 16.31 6.47 -8.95
C THR A 192 17.19 6.10 -10.15
N ASP A 193 17.10 4.89 -10.66
CA ASP A 193 17.86 4.46 -11.85
C ASP A 193 17.35 5.16 -13.12
N SER A 194 16.04 5.44 -13.21
CA SER A 194 15.44 6.22 -14.30
C SER A 194 16.02 7.64 -14.32
N PHE A 195 16.08 8.31 -13.16
CA PHE A 195 16.68 9.64 -13.03
C PHE A 195 18.19 9.63 -13.32
N ALA A 196 18.90 8.60 -12.87
CA ALA A 196 20.33 8.45 -13.18
C ALA A 196 20.58 8.29 -14.69
N ALA A 197 19.74 7.54 -15.39
CA ALA A 197 19.81 7.39 -16.84
C ALA A 197 19.60 8.73 -17.57
N MET A 198 18.65 9.55 -17.13
CA MET A 198 18.44 10.89 -17.69
C MET A 198 19.65 11.80 -17.42
N GLN A 199 20.17 11.82 -16.21
CA GLN A 199 21.36 12.62 -15.84
C GLN A 199 22.59 12.21 -16.63
N ALA A 200 22.73 10.93 -16.95
CA ALA A 200 23.83 10.39 -17.78
C ALA A 200 23.62 10.62 -19.30
N GLY A 201 22.51 11.24 -19.72
CA GLY A 201 22.16 11.46 -21.13
C GLY A 201 21.74 10.19 -21.87
N GLN A 202 21.39 9.12 -21.15
CA GLN A 202 20.88 7.87 -21.71
C GLN A 202 19.37 7.92 -21.94
N ALA A 203 18.68 8.83 -21.27
CA ALA A 203 17.26 9.11 -21.48
C ALA A 203 17.05 10.62 -21.64
N THR A 204 16.00 10.98 -22.38
CA THR A 204 15.60 12.37 -22.62
C THR A 204 14.75 12.91 -21.48
N ALA A 205 13.96 12.04 -20.86
CA ALA A 205 13.01 12.37 -19.82
C ALA A 205 12.78 11.17 -18.86
N VAL A 206 12.14 11.46 -17.73
CA VAL A 206 11.64 10.47 -16.76
C VAL A 206 10.18 10.74 -16.50
#